data_96ba936c12ad0a8d2fa3dd1c3506f29d
#
_entry.id   96ba936c12ad0a8d2fa3dd1c3506f29d
#
_cell.length_a   1.000
_cell.length_b   1.000
_cell.length_c   1.000
_cell.angle_alpha   90.00
_cell.angle_beta   90.00
_cell.angle_gamma   90.00
#
_symmetry.space_group_name_H-M   'P 1'
#
loop_
_entity.id
_entity.type
_entity.pdbx_description
1 polymer ?
#
loop_
_entity_poly.entity_id
_entity_poly.type
_entity_poly.pdbx_seq_one_letter_code
_entity_poly.pdbx_strand_id
1 'polypeptide(L)'
;MELKGQNVLITGGASGIGRIMGGMALRKGAAKLIVWDINQASIDSTVSELSAYGEVHGYRVDVSDNDCVERSYALVKQECGFVDVLIQCAGVITSNRTFDRNSVDEIHRTMSINAVAPMLVAHAMIGDMIERDHGHICSIASAGGMISNPKMSIYSASKWAVIGWSDSVRIELHRMKSKVRMTTVAPYYINTGMFDGVQSRIFPILDPVKTSRKIIRAIEKNVDFRGIPWSFHFIRFWQGVLPTAVFDWFFGDVFGIYHTMDNFSGRK
;
A
#
# COMPACT_ATOMS: atom_id res chain seq x y z
N MET A 1 -1.06 -14.02 -11.15
CA MET A 1 0.39 -14.34 -11.21
C MET A 1 0.74 -15.20 -9.99
N GLU A 2 1.40 -16.34 -10.13
CA GLU A 2 1.91 -17.08 -8.98
C GLU A 2 3.19 -16.41 -8.45
N LEU A 3 3.40 -16.45 -7.12
CA LEU A 3 4.63 -15.90 -6.51
C LEU A 3 5.83 -16.83 -6.61
N LYS A 4 5.60 -18.11 -6.90
CA LYS A 4 6.66 -19.12 -7.03
C LYS A 4 7.64 -18.72 -8.15
N GLY A 5 8.92 -18.66 -7.80
CA GLY A 5 9.99 -18.32 -8.73
C GLY A 5 10.10 -16.82 -9.06
N GLN A 6 9.29 -15.94 -8.44
CA GLN A 6 9.29 -14.51 -8.71
C GLN A 6 10.22 -13.73 -7.76
N ASN A 7 10.84 -12.67 -8.26
CA ASN A 7 11.53 -11.68 -7.45
C ASN A 7 10.52 -10.65 -6.94
N VAL A 8 10.30 -10.62 -5.63
CA VAL A 8 9.27 -9.78 -4.97
C VAL A 8 9.94 -8.63 -4.24
N LEU A 9 9.66 -7.40 -4.65
CA LEU A 9 10.10 -6.18 -3.95
C LEU A 9 8.94 -5.60 -3.14
N ILE A 10 9.22 -5.25 -1.88
CA ILE A 10 8.22 -4.63 -0.99
C ILE A 10 8.79 -3.34 -0.40
N THR A 11 8.18 -2.19 -0.71
CA THR A 11 8.47 -0.92 -0.03
C THR A 11 7.76 -0.88 1.32
N GLY A 12 8.42 -0.36 2.37
CA GLY A 12 7.93 -0.51 3.75
C GLY A 12 7.92 -1.97 4.19
N GLY A 13 8.85 -2.77 3.63
CA GLY A 13 8.89 -4.23 3.81
C GLY A 13 9.48 -4.68 5.14
N ALA A 14 10.07 -3.78 5.93
CA ALA A 14 10.71 -4.12 7.19
C ALA A 14 9.77 -4.08 8.42
N SER A 15 8.50 -3.75 8.23
CA SER A 15 7.55 -3.66 9.34
C SER A 15 6.11 -4.00 8.93
N GLY A 16 5.23 -4.17 9.92
CA GLY A 16 3.79 -4.29 9.74
C GLY A 16 3.38 -5.34 8.71
N ILE A 17 2.42 -4.99 7.86
CA ILE A 17 1.92 -5.91 6.82
C ILE A 17 2.95 -6.16 5.70
N GLY A 18 3.88 -5.22 5.45
CA GLY A 18 4.96 -5.40 4.47
C GLY A 18 5.84 -6.60 4.83
N ARG A 19 6.34 -6.66 6.06
CA ARG A 19 7.14 -7.78 6.59
C ARG A 19 6.35 -9.09 6.57
N ILE A 20 5.07 -9.07 6.97
CA ILE A 20 4.22 -10.26 6.94
C ILE A 20 4.02 -10.77 5.52
N MET A 21 3.78 -9.88 4.54
CA MET A 21 3.65 -10.24 3.14
C MET A 21 4.96 -10.81 2.57
N GLY A 22 6.11 -10.25 2.95
CA GLY A 22 7.43 -10.75 2.58
C GLY A 22 7.63 -12.20 3.02
N GLY A 23 7.35 -12.50 4.28
CA GLY A 23 7.41 -13.88 4.79
C GLY A 23 6.40 -14.82 4.12
N MET A 24 5.23 -14.33 3.74
CA MET A 24 4.26 -15.12 2.97
C MET A 24 4.73 -15.39 1.54
N ALA A 25 5.36 -14.42 0.88
CA ALA A 25 5.89 -14.57 -0.47
C ALA A 25 6.98 -15.65 -0.51
N LEU A 26 7.93 -15.63 0.43
CA LEU A 26 8.97 -16.65 0.54
C LEU A 26 8.39 -18.05 0.78
N ARG A 27 7.44 -18.20 1.72
CA ARG A 27 6.76 -19.48 1.97
C ARG A 27 5.95 -19.99 0.78
N LYS A 28 5.60 -19.12 -0.17
CA LYS A 28 4.97 -19.47 -1.45
C LYS A 28 5.99 -19.76 -2.57
N GLY A 29 7.29 -19.74 -2.25
CA GLY A 29 8.36 -20.08 -3.16
C GLY A 29 8.82 -18.90 -4.02
N ALA A 30 8.65 -17.67 -3.59
CA ALA A 30 9.32 -16.52 -4.23
C ALA A 30 10.82 -16.79 -4.34
N ALA A 31 11.43 -16.47 -5.48
CA ALA A 31 12.86 -16.71 -5.71
C ALA A 31 13.70 -15.82 -4.79
N LYS A 32 13.34 -14.53 -4.73
CA LYS A 32 13.99 -13.53 -3.87
C LYS A 32 12.95 -12.61 -3.25
N LEU A 33 13.21 -12.20 -2.02
CA LEU A 33 12.51 -11.08 -1.36
C LEU A 33 13.46 -9.89 -1.28
N ILE A 34 13.04 -8.77 -1.84
CA ILE A 34 13.74 -7.49 -1.78
C ILE A 34 12.96 -6.56 -0.85
N VAL A 35 13.57 -6.18 0.26
CA VAL A 35 12.98 -5.32 1.30
C VAL A 35 13.53 -3.91 1.16
N TRP A 36 12.68 -2.94 0.81
CA TRP A 36 12.99 -1.53 0.86
C TRP A 36 12.32 -0.87 2.06
N ASP A 37 13.10 -0.22 2.90
CA ASP A 37 12.60 0.53 4.06
C ASP A 37 13.57 1.68 4.39
N ILE A 38 13.13 2.66 5.16
CA ILE A 38 14.00 3.76 5.62
C ILE A 38 14.77 3.40 6.89
N ASN A 39 14.29 2.44 7.67
CA ASN A 39 14.84 2.05 8.97
C ASN A 39 15.79 0.86 8.84
N GLN A 40 17.11 1.13 8.90
CA GLN A 40 18.13 0.09 8.75
C GLN A 40 18.03 -1.02 9.79
N ALA A 41 17.81 -0.70 11.05
CA ALA A 41 17.71 -1.71 12.10
C ALA A 41 16.51 -2.67 11.89
N SER A 42 15.39 -2.14 11.39
CA SER A 42 14.22 -2.95 11.02
C SER A 42 14.50 -3.82 9.79
N ILE A 43 15.27 -3.33 8.83
CA ILE A 43 15.73 -4.09 7.66
C ILE A 43 16.57 -5.27 8.11
N ASP A 44 17.62 -5.01 8.91
CA ASP A 44 18.56 -6.04 9.39
C ASP A 44 17.83 -7.14 10.17
N SER A 45 16.90 -6.76 11.06
CA SER A 45 16.04 -7.69 11.79
C SER A 45 15.15 -8.52 10.85
N THR A 46 14.57 -7.88 9.83
CA THR A 46 13.67 -8.56 8.88
C THR A 46 14.43 -9.53 7.98
N VAL A 47 15.60 -9.12 7.47
CA VAL A 47 16.48 -9.98 6.68
C VAL A 47 16.91 -11.18 7.51
N SER A 48 17.41 -10.98 8.73
CA SER A 48 17.82 -12.07 9.63
C SER A 48 16.69 -13.08 9.88
N GLU A 49 15.46 -12.59 10.18
CA GLU A 49 14.33 -13.49 10.46
C GLU A 49 13.85 -14.22 9.22
N LEU A 50 13.68 -13.51 8.08
CA LEU A 50 13.06 -14.06 6.90
C LEU A 50 14.02 -14.91 6.04
N SER A 51 15.34 -14.79 6.22
CA SER A 51 16.34 -15.65 5.55
C SER A 51 16.19 -17.14 5.89
N ALA A 52 15.50 -17.46 6.98
CA ALA A 52 15.13 -18.86 7.28
C ALA A 52 14.14 -19.47 6.26
N TYR A 53 13.48 -18.64 5.45
CA TYR A 53 12.46 -19.08 4.50
C TYR A 53 12.87 -18.92 3.03
N GLY A 54 14.01 -18.29 2.73
CA GLY A 54 14.51 -18.08 1.36
C GLY A 54 15.52 -16.94 1.26
N GLU A 55 15.88 -16.57 0.04
CA GLU A 55 16.83 -15.50 -0.25
C GLU A 55 16.20 -14.12 0.02
N VAL A 56 16.83 -13.30 0.86
CA VAL A 56 16.33 -11.98 1.26
C VAL A 56 17.43 -10.93 1.14
N HIS A 57 17.12 -9.84 0.45
CA HIS A 57 17.98 -8.67 0.31
C HIS A 57 17.29 -7.46 0.94
N GLY A 58 18.03 -6.69 1.73
CA GLY A 58 17.53 -5.50 2.39
C GLY A 58 18.29 -4.25 1.96
N TYR A 59 17.57 -3.19 1.58
CA TYR A 59 18.16 -1.93 1.17
C TYR A 59 17.50 -0.77 1.91
N ARG A 60 18.31 0.14 2.42
CA ARG A 60 17.82 1.39 2.99
C ARG A 60 17.48 2.36 1.88
N VAL A 61 16.19 2.60 1.68
CA VAL A 61 15.68 3.44 0.59
C VAL A 61 14.69 4.45 1.15
N ASP A 62 14.93 5.74 0.88
CA ASP A 62 13.91 6.76 1.01
C ASP A 62 13.10 6.81 -0.30
N VAL A 63 11.90 6.26 -0.27
CA VAL A 63 11.03 6.19 -1.45
C VAL A 63 10.51 7.56 -1.90
N SER A 64 10.64 8.60 -1.10
CA SER A 64 10.28 9.97 -1.46
C SER A 64 11.38 10.73 -2.22
N ASP A 65 12.59 10.17 -2.27
CA ASP A 65 13.73 10.67 -3.01
C ASP A 65 13.90 9.88 -4.32
N ASN A 66 13.63 10.53 -5.46
CA ASN A 66 13.72 9.88 -6.77
C ASN A 66 15.13 9.35 -7.08
N ASP A 67 16.17 10.11 -6.76
CA ASP A 67 17.53 9.68 -7.02
C ASP A 67 17.92 8.47 -6.18
N CYS A 68 17.41 8.40 -4.94
CA CYS A 68 17.57 7.23 -4.09
C CYS A 68 16.86 6.01 -4.69
N VAL A 69 15.64 6.17 -5.20
CA VAL A 69 14.87 5.10 -5.86
C VAL A 69 15.59 4.56 -7.08
N GLU A 70 16.03 5.44 -7.98
CA GLU A 70 16.72 5.06 -9.24
C GLU A 70 18.03 4.31 -8.95
N ARG A 71 18.89 4.86 -8.07
CA ARG A 71 20.15 4.19 -7.67
C ARG A 71 19.88 2.83 -7.01
N SER A 72 18.89 2.77 -6.13
CA SER A 72 18.58 1.52 -5.43
C SER A 72 18.02 0.46 -6.38
N TYR A 73 17.22 0.86 -7.37
CA TYR A 73 16.72 -0.10 -8.36
C TYR A 73 17.83 -0.59 -9.30
N ALA A 74 18.74 0.26 -9.70
CA ALA A 74 19.92 -0.15 -10.47
C ALA A 74 20.76 -1.21 -9.72
N LEU A 75 20.96 -1.01 -8.42
CA LEU A 75 21.64 -1.98 -7.56
C LEU A 75 20.86 -3.30 -7.45
N VAL A 76 19.55 -3.22 -7.23
CA VAL A 76 18.68 -4.42 -7.21
C VAL A 76 18.77 -5.19 -8.53
N LYS A 77 18.75 -4.52 -9.67
CA LYS A 77 18.91 -5.20 -10.98
C LYS A 77 20.24 -5.92 -11.09
N GLN A 78 21.31 -5.33 -10.60
CA GLN A 78 22.64 -5.93 -10.62
C GLN A 78 22.75 -7.16 -9.71
N GLU A 79 22.21 -7.09 -8.49
CA GLU A 79 22.39 -8.14 -7.47
C GLU A 79 21.29 -9.21 -7.50
N CYS A 80 20.06 -8.82 -7.79
CA CYS A 80 18.88 -9.68 -7.68
C CYS A 80 18.25 -10.00 -9.04
N GLY A 81 18.56 -9.23 -10.09
CA GLY A 81 17.84 -9.27 -11.35
C GLY A 81 16.60 -8.38 -11.37
N PHE A 82 15.75 -8.57 -12.37
CA PHE A 82 14.53 -7.78 -12.51
C PHE A 82 13.50 -8.10 -11.42
N VAL A 83 12.76 -7.08 -11.01
CA VAL A 83 11.60 -7.24 -10.12
C VAL A 83 10.41 -7.72 -10.93
N ASP A 84 9.78 -8.80 -10.47
CA ASP A 84 8.59 -9.37 -11.09
C ASP A 84 7.31 -8.93 -10.37
N VAL A 85 7.37 -8.79 -9.05
CA VAL A 85 6.25 -8.32 -8.23
C VAL A 85 6.70 -7.17 -7.36
N LEU A 86 6.09 -6.00 -7.55
CA LEU A 86 6.27 -4.82 -6.71
C LEU A 86 5.06 -4.66 -5.78
N ILE A 87 5.29 -4.67 -4.45
CA ILE A 87 4.26 -4.38 -3.46
C ILE A 87 4.59 -3.05 -2.78
N GLN A 88 3.81 -2.03 -3.08
CA GLN A 88 3.98 -0.67 -2.57
C GLN A 88 3.23 -0.52 -1.25
N CYS A 89 3.94 -0.76 -0.13
CA CYS A 89 3.37 -0.78 1.21
C CYS A 89 3.91 0.36 2.12
N ALA A 90 4.94 1.10 1.68
CA ALA A 90 5.42 2.27 2.40
C ALA A 90 4.32 3.31 2.56
N GLY A 91 4.22 3.89 3.74
CA GLY A 91 3.23 4.93 4.02
C GLY A 91 3.29 5.44 5.44
N VAL A 92 2.82 6.66 5.63
CA VAL A 92 2.79 7.35 6.91
C VAL A 92 1.41 7.96 7.17
N ILE A 93 1.14 8.19 8.44
CA ILE A 93 0.11 9.13 8.92
C ILE A 93 0.82 10.16 9.78
N THR A 94 0.73 11.44 9.42
CA THR A 94 1.51 12.50 10.04
C THR A 94 0.72 13.31 11.06
N SER A 95 -0.61 13.30 10.97
CA SER A 95 -1.45 14.09 11.88
C SER A 95 -2.82 13.46 12.09
N ASN A 96 -3.45 13.86 13.22
CA ASN A 96 -4.86 13.61 13.54
C ASN A 96 -5.47 14.93 14.03
N ARG A 97 -5.48 15.92 13.16
CA ARG A 97 -5.96 17.28 13.45
C ARG A 97 -6.85 17.77 12.32
N THR A 98 -7.69 18.78 12.62
CA THR A 98 -8.41 19.52 11.57
C THR A 98 -7.43 20.17 10.61
N PHE A 99 -7.83 20.36 9.36
CA PHE A 99 -6.92 20.76 8.28
C PHE A 99 -6.21 22.09 8.57
N ASP A 100 -6.90 23.05 9.17
CA ASP A 100 -6.38 24.37 9.59
C ASP A 100 -5.19 24.30 10.56
N ARG A 101 -5.03 23.17 11.25
CA ARG A 101 -3.97 22.93 12.24
C ARG A 101 -2.83 22.06 11.75
N ASN A 102 -2.86 21.62 10.50
CA ASN A 102 -1.75 20.88 9.92
C ASN A 102 -0.66 21.84 9.44
N SER A 103 0.60 21.43 9.61
CA SER A 103 1.73 22.16 9.05
C SER A 103 1.90 21.88 7.55
N VAL A 104 2.58 22.78 6.85
CA VAL A 104 2.95 22.59 5.45
C VAL A 104 3.86 21.36 5.29
N ASP A 105 4.77 21.13 6.24
CA ASP A 105 5.66 19.97 6.23
C ASP A 105 4.89 18.65 6.34
N GLU A 106 3.83 18.59 7.16
CA GLU A 106 2.97 17.42 7.25
C GLU A 106 2.24 17.15 5.93
N ILE A 107 1.81 18.20 5.23
CA ILE A 107 1.20 18.09 3.90
C ILE A 107 2.22 17.51 2.91
N HIS A 108 3.39 18.13 2.78
CA HIS A 108 4.43 17.69 1.87
C HIS A 108 4.87 16.26 2.18
N ARG A 109 5.19 15.96 3.43
CA ARG A 109 5.66 14.64 3.84
C ARG A 109 4.63 13.54 3.55
N THR A 110 3.35 13.78 3.89
CA THR A 110 2.30 12.79 3.64
C THR A 110 2.11 12.55 2.15
N MET A 111 2.02 13.62 1.35
CA MET A 111 1.84 13.50 -0.10
C MET A 111 3.04 12.87 -0.78
N SER A 112 4.25 13.27 -0.43
CA SER A 112 5.49 12.69 -1.01
C SER A 112 5.59 11.19 -0.76
N ILE A 113 5.36 10.74 0.48
CA ILE A 113 5.52 9.31 0.82
C ILE A 113 4.31 8.48 0.36
N ASN A 114 3.08 8.96 0.59
CA ASN A 114 1.90 8.13 0.35
C ASN A 114 1.39 8.17 -1.09
N ALA A 115 1.62 9.25 -1.84
CA ALA A 115 1.07 9.44 -3.18
C ALA A 115 2.16 9.50 -4.25
N VAL A 116 3.19 10.34 -4.08
CA VAL A 116 4.23 10.53 -5.11
C VAL A 116 5.17 9.33 -5.14
N ALA A 117 5.65 8.85 -3.99
CA ALA A 117 6.59 7.73 -3.93
C ALA A 117 6.09 6.45 -4.62
N PRO A 118 4.82 6.00 -4.47
CA PRO A 118 4.31 4.89 -5.28
C PRO A 118 4.44 5.11 -6.79
N MET A 119 4.26 6.34 -7.27
CA MET A 119 4.42 6.67 -8.69
C MET A 119 5.88 6.58 -9.11
N LEU A 120 6.81 7.17 -8.32
CA LEU A 120 8.26 7.15 -8.60
C LEU A 120 8.79 5.71 -8.62
N VAL A 121 8.47 4.92 -7.61
CA VAL A 121 8.92 3.52 -7.52
C VAL A 121 8.36 2.67 -8.66
N ALA A 122 7.10 2.85 -9.02
CA ALA A 122 6.52 2.17 -10.18
C ALA A 122 7.15 2.62 -11.49
N HIS A 123 7.40 3.93 -11.65
CA HIS A 123 8.03 4.51 -12.84
C HIS A 123 9.41 3.90 -13.10
N ALA A 124 10.23 3.73 -12.06
CA ALA A 124 11.55 3.14 -12.18
C ALA A 124 11.54 1.67 -12.70
N MET A 125 10.44 0.94 -12.48
CA MET A 125 10.37 -0.52 -12.73
C MET A 125 9.45 -0.91 -13.88
N ILE A 126 8.41 -0.12 -14.15
CA ILE A 126 7.33 -0.52 -15.07
C ILE A 126 7.82 -0.68 -16.52
N GLY A 127 8.83 0.10 -16.93
CA GLY A 127 9.44 -0.02 -18.27
C GLY A 127 10.02 -1.41 -18.49
N ASP A 128 10.83 -1.89 -17.55
CA ASP A 128 11.41 -3.24 -17.60
C ASP A 128 10.32 -4.35 -17.57
N MET A 129 9.25 -4.13 -16.82
CA MET A 129 8.11 -5.07 -16.79
C MET A 129 7.39 -5.12 -18.14
N ILE A 130 7.15 -3.96 -18.77
CA ILE A 130 6.48 -3.86 -20.08
C ILE A 130 7.35 -4.50 -21.17
N GLU A 131 8.65 -4.23 -21.20
CA GLU A 131 9.58 -4.80 -22.16
C GLU A 131 9.61 -6.33 -22.09
N ARG A 132 9.60 -6.89 -20.89
CA ARG A 132 9.55 -8.34 -20.66
C ARG A 132 8.15 -8.94 -20.80
N ASP A 133 7.13 -8.10 -20.98
CA ASP A 133 5.69 -8.47 -20.95
C ASP A 133 5.33 -9.32 -19.72
N HIS A 134 5.99 -9.04 -18.58
CA HIS A 134 5.86 -9.78 -17.33
C HIS A 134 6.06 -8.86 -16.13
N GLY A 135 5.10 -8.81 -15.22
CA GLY A 135 5.19 -8.03 -14.00
C GLY A 135 3.85 -7.84 -13.30
N HIS A 136 3.92 -7.50 -12.03
CA HIS A 136 2.73 -7.18 -11.22
C HIS A 136 3.04 -6.06 -10.22
N ILE A 137 2.30 -4.98 -10.28
CA ILE A 137 2.38 -3.88 -9.31
C ILE A 137 1.16 -3.96 -8.39
N CYS A 138 1.39 -4.02 -7.08
CA CYS A 138 0.34 -3.99 -6.07
C CYS A 138 0.49 -2.74 -5.19
N SER A 139 -0.46 -1.82 -5.27
CA SER A 139 -0.46 -0.58 -4.47
C SER A 139 -1.38 -0.72 -3.25
N ILE A 140 -0.82 -0.49 -2.06
CA ILE A 140 -1.60 -0.47 -0.83
C ILE A 140 -2.14 0.94 -0.60
N ALA A 141 -3.38 1.14 -1.06
CA ALA A 141 -4.15 2.34 -0.80
C ALA A 141 -4.76 2.31 0.63
N SER A 142 -6.02 2.66 0.79
CA SER A 142 -6.77 2.59 2.05
C SER A 142 -8.26 2.75 1.77
N ALA A 143 -9.11 2.31 2.69
CA ALA A 143 -10.51 2.72 2.74
C ALA A 143 -10.66 4.24 2.81
N GLY A 144 -9.69 4.96 3.44
CA GLY A 144 -9.61 6.43 3.42
C GLY A 144 -9.38 7.05 2.05
N GLY A 145 -9.02 6.26 1.01
CA GLY A 145 -9.01 6.67 -0.40
C GLY A 145 -10.34 6.43 -1.12
N MET A 146 -11.37 6.01 -0.40
CA MET A 146 -12.72 5.76 -0.93
C MET A 146 -13.78 6.54 -0.16
N ILE A 147 -13.60 6.70 1.14
CA ILE A 147 -14.45 7.50 2.00
C ILE A 147 -13.55 8.37 2.88
N SER A 148 -13.77 9.67 2.82
CA SER A 148 -12.97 10.64 3.58
C SER A 148 -13.36 10.61 5.06
N ASN A 149 -12.41 10.97 5.92
CA ASN A 149 -12.60 10.95 7.36
C ASN A 149 -12.12 12.28 7.96
N PRO A 150 -12.86 12.91 8.86
CA PRO A 150 -12.38 14.07 9.62
C PRO A 150 -11.03 13.80 10.27
N LYS A 151 -10.20 14.81 10.41
CA LYS A 151 -8.84 14.78 10.98
C LYS A 151 -7.82 13.95 10.17
N MET A 152 -8.21 13.44 9.00
CA MET A 152 -7.35 12.66 8.09
C MET A 152 -7.30 13.25 6.67
N SER A 153 -7.59 14.51 6.48
CA SER A 153 -7.76 15.13 5.15
C SER A 153 -6.57 14.89 4.22
N ILE A 154 -5.34 15.10 4.69
CA ILE A 154 -4.11 14.92 3.90
C ILE A 154 -3.90 13.42 3.57
N TYR A 155 -4.05 12.56 4.58
CA TYR A 155 -3.94 11.12 4.39
C TYR A 155 -4.98 10.62 3.38
N SER A 156 -6.24 11.00 3.54
CA SER A 156 -7.30 10.63 2.59
C SER A 156 -6.99 11.11 1.18
N ALA A 157 -6.60 12.39 1.01
CA ALA A 157 -6.20 12.92 -0.29
C ALA A 157 -5.09 12.09 -0.94
N SER A 158 -4.06 11.72 -0.16
CA SER A 158 -2.96 10.89 -0.67
C SER A 158 -3.42 9.49 -1.12
N LYS A 159 -4.36 8.87 -0.40
CA LYS A 159 -4.88 7.54 -0.74
C LYS A 159 -5.90 7.56 -1.90
N TRP A 160 -6.65 8.66 -2.06
CA TRP A 160 -7.44 8.92 -3.27
C TRP A 160 -6.54 9.06 -4.50
N ALA A 161 -5.43 9.79 -4.38
CA ALA A 161 -4.45 9.92 -5.47
C ALA A 161 -3.90 8.56 -5.92
N VAL A 162 -3.51 7.68 -4.99
CA VAL A 162 -3.03 6.32 -5.32
C VAL A 162 -4.09 5.53 -6.08
N ILE A 163 -5.36 5.59 -5.66
CA ILE A 163 -6.42 4.83 -6.32
C ILE A 163 -6.65 5.34 -7.75
N GLY A 164 -6.75 6.67 -7.94
CA GLY A 164 -6.96 7.26 -9.25
C GLY A 164 -5.80 7.00 -10.21
N TRP A 165 -4.56 7.17 -9.73
CA TRP A 165 -3.35 6.86 -10.50
C TRP A 165 -3.30 5.38 -10.90
N SER A 166 -3.50 4.48 -9.95
CA SER A 166 -3.47 3.04 -10.21
C SER A 166 -4.52 2.60 -11.22
N ASP A 167 -5.73 3.16 -11.15
CA ASP A 167 -6.79 2.88 -12.14
C ASP A 167 -6.37 3.33 -13.54
N SER A 168 -5.73 4.52 -13.68
CA SER A 168 -5.24 5.02 -14.98
C SER A 168 -4.16 4.12 -15.55
N VAL A 169 -3.11 3.79 -14.77
CA VAL A 169 -2.03 2.90 -15.23
C VAL A 169 -2.56 1.52 -15.63
N ARG A 170 -3.49 0.96 -14.86
CA ARG A 170 -4.13 -0.30 -15.22
C ARG A 170 -4.82 -0.24 -16.59
N ILE A 171 -5.52 0.86 -16.88
CA ILE A 171 -6.20 1.05 -18.17
C ILE A 171 -5.18 1.21 -19.31
N GLU A 172 -4.08 1.94 -19.07
CA GLU A 172 -2.98 2.09 -20.03
C GLU A 172 -2.37 0.73 -20.39
N LEU A 173 -1.99 -0.07 -19.38
CA LEU A 173 -1.45 -1.42 -19.57
C LEU A 173 -2.41 -2.32 -20.37
N HIS A 174 -3.70 -2.24 -20.06
CA HIS A 174 -4.72 -2.99 -20.80
C HIS A 174 -4.83 -2.53 -22.28
N ARG A 175 -4.79 -1.21 -22.53
CA ARG A 175 -4.82 -0.68 -23.92
C ARG A 175 -3.56 -1.04 -24.70
N MET A 176 -2.41 -1.12 -24.04
CA MET A 176 -1.15 -1.60 -24.62
C MET A 176 -1.15 -3.12 -24.85
N LYS A 177 -2.19 -3.85 -24.44
CA LYS A 177 -2.28 -5.32 -24.46
C LYS A 177 -1.14 -6.00 -23.70
N SER A 178 -0.55 -5.32 -22.71
CA SER A 178 0.52 -5.86 -21.87
C SER A 178 -0.03 -6.92 -20.89
N LYS A 179 0.80 -7.92 -20.58
CA LYS A 179 0.50 -8.90 -19.53
C LYS A 179 0.86 -8.39 -18.14
N VAL A 180 1.51 -7.24 -18.03
CA VAL A 180 1.75 -6.58 -16.74
C VAL A 180 0.42 -6.26 -16.06
N ARG A 181 0.34 -6.55 -14.76
CA ARG A 181 -0.89 -6.37 -13.97
C ARG A 181 -0.73 -5.30 -12.91
N MET A 182 -1.83 -4.64 -12.61
CA MET A 182 -1.92 -3.67 -11.52
C MET A 182 -3.05 -4.06 -10.57
N THR A 183 -2.74 -4.22 -9.28
CA THR A 183 -3.72 -4.46 -8.22
C THR A 183 -3.71 -3.29 -7.26
N THR A 184 -4.88 -2.73 -6.98
CA THR A 184 -5.06 -1.74 -5.91
C THR A 184 -5.78 -2.38 -4.74
N VAL A 185 -5.22 -2.29 -3.54
CA VAL A 185 -5.87 -2.79 -2.33
C VAL A 185 -6.23 -1.64 -1.42
N ALA A 186 -7.48 -1.59 -0.98
CA ALA A 186 -8.00 -0.56 -0.08
C ALA A 186 -8.45 -1.22 1.26
N PRO A 187 -7.52 -1.45 2.20
CA PRO A 187 -7.86 -2.01 3.50
C PRO A 187 -8.45 -0.93 4.42
N TYR A 188 -9.34 -1.37 5.31
CA TYR A 188 -9.73 -0.63 6.49
C TYR A 188 -8.59 -0.62 7.52
N TYR A 189 -8.79 -0.05 8.70
CA TYR A 189 -7.77 -0.02 9.75
C TYR A 189 -7.24 -1.41 10.08
N ILE A 190 -5.91 -1.55 10.11
CA ILE A 190 -5.20 -2.80 10.41
C ILE A 190 -4.46 -2.63 11.73
N ASN A 191 -4.52 -3.62 12.60
CA ASN A 191 -3.84 -3.63 13.89
C ASN A 191 -2.32 -3.89 13.73
N THR A 192 -1.59 -2.84 13.33
CA THR A 192 -0.12 -2.86 13.15
C THR A 192 0.60 -1.79 13.98
N GLY A 193 -0.11 -1.10 14.85
CA GLY A 193 0.39 0.04 15.62
C GLY A 193 0.27 1.38 14.90
N MET A 194 0.15 1.41 13.57
CA MET A 194 0.03 2.67 12.81
C MET A 194 -1.24 3.45 13.19
N PHE A 195 -2.33 2.74 13.50
CA PHE A 195 -3.64 3.30 13.84
C PHE A 195 -4.07 2.97 15.27
N ASP A 196 -3.12 3.00 16.21
CA ASP A 196 -3.44 2.76 17.63
C ASP A 196 -4.42 3.83 18.14
N GLY A 197 -5.37 3.39 18.97
CA GLY A 197 -6.44 4.24 19.51
C GLY A 197 -7.66 4.39 18.60
N VAL A 198 -7.62 3.94 17.35
CA VAL A 198 -8.79 3.96 16.46
C VAL A 198 -9.88 3.04 17.00
N GLN A 199 -11.12 3.56 17.04
CA GLN A 199 -12.30 2.82 17.39
C GLN A 199 -13.26 2.74 16.20
N SER A 200 -13.88 1.58 16.01
CA SER A 200 -14.85 1.38 14.94
C SER A 200 -16.07 0.63 15.46
N ARG A 201 -17.25 1.18 15.18
CA ARG A 201 -18.53 0.61 15.67
C ARG A 201 -18.97 -0.61 14.87
N ILE A 202 -18.81 -0.57 13.54
CA ILE A 202 -19.41 -1.57 12.64
C ILE A 202 -18.35 -2.48 12.03
N PHE A 203 -17.25 -1.90 11.56
CA PHE A 203 -16.21 -2.69 10.92
C PHE A 203 -15.11 -3.02 11.93
N PRO A 204 -14.80 -4.30 12.16
CA PRO A 204 -13.72 -4.67 13.08
C PRO A 204 -12.37 -4.17 12.56
N ILE A 205 -11.48 -3.80 13.47
CA ILE A 205 -10.07 -3.57 13.16
C ILE A 205 -9.50 -4.87 12.59
N LEU A 206 -8.84 -4.77 11.45
CA LEU A 206 -8.40 -5.93 10.68
C LEU A 206 -7.18 -6.59 11.32
N ASP A 207 -7.22 -7.92 11.34
CA ASP A 207 -6.05 -8.73 11.68
C ASP A 207 -4.97 -8.62 10.59
N PRO A 208 -3.71 -8.31 10.91
CA PRO A 208 -2.66 -8.07 9.94
C PRO A 208 -2.32 -9.32 9.11
N VAL A 209 -2.32 -10.52 9.71
CA VAL A 209 -1.98 -11.77 9.01
C VAL A 209 -3.08 -12.15 8.02
N LYS A 210 -4.36 -12.07 8.47
CA LYS A 210 -5.51 -12.36 7.60
C LYS A 210 -5.61 -11.35 6.45
N THR A 211 -5.28 -10.08 6.72
CA THR A 211 -5.29 -9.02 5.71
C THR A 211 -4.17 -9.23 4.69
N SER A 212 -2.94 -9.47 5.14
CA SER A 212 -1.80 -9.78 4.26
C SER A 212 -2.10 -10.99 3.37
N ARG A 213 -2.72 -12.03 3.91
CA ARG A 213 -3.14 -13.21 3.11
C ARG A 213 -4.16 -12.85 2.02
N LYS A 214 -5.10 -11.92 2.31
CA LYS A 214 -6.07 -11.44 1.30
C LYS A 214 -5.39 -10.61 0.22
N ILE A 215 -4.36 -9.81 0.57
CA ILE A 215 -3.57 -9.02 -0.37
C ILE A 215 -2.79 -9.96 -1.30
N ILE A 216 -2.02 -10.89 -0.75
CA ILE A 216 -1.27 -11.88 -1.54
C ILE A 216 -2.20 -12.64 -2.49
N ARG A 217 -3.38 -13.06 -2.01
CA ARG A 217 -4.39 -13.71 -2.87
C ARG A 217 -4.91 -12.80 -3.98
N ALA A 218 -5.02 -11.48 -3.75
CA ALA A 218 -5.45 -10.55 -4.78
C ALA A 218 -4.40 -10.45 -5.89
N ILE A 219 -3.12 -10.41 -5.55
CA ILE A 219 -1.99 -10.46 -6.49
C ILE A 219 -2.06 -11.76 -7.30
N GLU A 220 -2.11 -12.92 -6.65
CA GLU A 220 -2.14 -14.23 -7.32
C GLU A 220 -3.32 -14.39 -8.27
N LYS A 221 -4.46 -13.78 -7.95
CA LYS A 221 -5.67 -13.82 -8.79
C LYS A 221 -5.77 -12.70 -9.80
N ASN A 222 -4.77 -11.83 -9.93
CA ASN A 222 -4.75 -10.65 -10.79
C ASN A 222 -6.02 -9.78 -10.60
N VAL A 223 -6.39 -9.53 -9.34
CA VAL A 223 -7.58 -8.73 -9.02
C VAL A 223 -7.25 -7.25 -9.21
N ASP A 224 -7.99 -6.53 -10.03
CA ASP A 224 -7.75 -5.11 -10.31
C ASP A 224 -7.92 -4.24 -9.06
N PHE A 225 -8.99 -4.47 -8.29
CA PHE A 225 -9.29 -3.72 -7.07
C PHE A 225 -9.79 -4.64 -5.94
N ARG A 226 -9.25 -4.45 -4.72
CA ARG A 226 -9.65 -5.21 -3.54
C ARG A 226 -9.93 -4.31 -2.33
N GLY A 227 -11.21 -4.07 -2.01
CA GLY A 227 -11.63 -3.53 -0.71
C GLY A 227 -11.54 -4.60 0.39
N ILE A 228 -11.06 -4.23 1.56
CA ILE A 228 -11.04 -5.11 2.74
C ILE A 228 -11.58 -4.33 3.95
N PRO A 229 -12.73 -4.68 4.52
CA PRO A 229 -13.62 -5.81 4.17
C PRO A 229 -14.28 -5.67 2.78
N TRP A 230 -14.84 -6.77 2.30
CA TRP A 230 -15.44 -6.84 0.96
C TRP A 230 -16.57 -5.81 0.71
N SER A 231 -17.31 -5.45 1.73
CA SER A 231 -18.37 -4.43 1.67
C SER A 231 -17.89 -3.07 1.12
N PHE A 232 -16.58 -2.76 1.24
CA PHE A 232 -16.00 -1.53 0.69
C PHE A 232 -16.00 -1.46 -0.84
N HIS A 233 -16.22 -2.56 -1.55
CA HIS A 233 -16.43 -2.54 -3.01
C HIS A 233 -17.66 -1.71 -3.40
N PHE A 234 -18.67 -1.62 -2.55
CA PHE A 234 -19.91 -0.90 -2.82
C PHE A 234 -19.88 0.57 -2.42
N ILE A 235 -18.83 1.05 -1.75
CA ILE A 235 -18.76 2.46 -1.31
C ILE A 235 -18.88 3.40 -2.52
N ARG A 236 -18.14 3.13 -3.61
CA ARG A 236 -18.20 3.95 -4.82
C ARG A 236 -19.59 3.95 -5.46
N PHE A 237 -20.29 2.83 -5.44
CA PHE A 237 -21.66 2.73 -5.92
C PHE A 237 -22.59 3.63 -5.11
N TRP A 238 -22.53 3.53 -3.79
CA TRP A 238 -23.37 4.35 -2.91
C TRP A 238 -23.04 5.85 -3.01
N GLN A 239 -21.78 6.21 -3.17
CA GLN A 239 -21.37 7.60 -3.44
C GLN A 239 -21.93 8.15 -4.75
N GLY A 240 -22.07 7.29 -5.76
CA GLY A 240 -22.63 7.71 -7.07
C GLY A 240 -24.15 7.79 -7.09
N VAL A 241 -24.84 7.10 -6.19
CA VAL A 241 -26.32 7.01 -6.18
C VAL A 241 -26.95 7.92 -5.14
N LEU A 242 -26.32 8.08 -3.97
CA LEU A 242 -26.87 8.87 -2.88
C LEU A 242 -26.44 10.34 -2.99
N PRO A 243 -27.34 11.30 -2.68
CA PRO A 243 -26.92 12.68 -2.44
C PRO A 243 -25.88 12.73 -1.32
N THR A 244 -24.89 13.62 -1.43
CA THR A 244 -23.76 13.69 -0.50
C THR A 244 -24.20 13.77 0.97
N ALA A 245 -25.20 14.61 1.28
CA ALA A 245 -25.69 14.76 2.64
C ALA A 245 -26.29 13.42 3.20
N VAL A 246 -26.97 12.64 2.37
CA VAL A 246 -27.53 11.34 2.77
C VAL A 246 -26.40 10.32 2.97
N PHE A 247 -25.42 10.32 2.09
CA PHE A 247 -24.23 9.46 2.20
C PHE A 247 -23.46 9.76 3.48
N ASP A 248 -23.18 11.02 3.75
CA ASP A 248 -22.44 11.48 4.93
C ASP A 248 -23.17 11.13 6.23
N TRP A 249 -24.47 11.40 6.29
CA TRP A 249 -25.28 11.02 7.44
C TRP A 249 -25.25 9.51 7.67
N PHE A 250 -25.47 8.70 6.64
CA PHE A 250 -25.57 7.25 6.78
C PHE A 250 -24.21 6.59 7.08
N PHE A 251 -23.22 6.83 6.26
CA PHE A 251 -21.89 6.22 6.43
C PHE A 251 -21.04 6.95 7.48
N GLY A 252 -21.13 8.26 7.55
CA GLY A 252 -20.39 9.09 8.49
C GLY A 252 -20.89 8.96 9.91
N ASP A 253 -22.13 9.34 10.15
CA ASP A 253 -22.69 9.48 11.50
C ASP A 253 -23.31 8.17 11.99
N VAL A 254 -24.25 7.55 11.23
CA VAL A 254 -24.94 6.31 11.66
C VAL A 254 -23.94 5.16 11.75
N PHE A 255 -23.11 4.94 10.73
CA PHE A 255 -22.06 3.91 10.77
C PHE A 255 -20.84 4.34 11.60
N GLY A 256 -20.76 5.61 11.98
CA GLY A 256 -19.73 6.14 12.87
C GLY A 256 -18.34 6.20 12.25
N ILE A 257 -18.22 6.25 10.91
CA ILE A 257 -16.92 6.33 10.24
C ILE A 257 -16.23 7.65 10.60
N TYR A 258 -16.97 8.74 10.71
CA TYR A 258 -16.42 10.07 11.03
C TYR A 258 -15.91 10.21 12.47
N HIS A 259 -16.24 9.28 13.35
CA HIS A 259 -15.81 9.25 14.75
C HIS A 259 -14.65 8.29 15.03
N THR A 260 -14.20 7.54 14.03
CA THR A 260 -13.17 6.48 14.23
C THR A 260 -11.84 7.02 14.71
N MET A 261 -11.50 8.28 14.40
CA MET A 261 -10.23 8.92 14.73
C MET A 261 -10.26 9.76 16.03
N ASP A 262 -11.37 9.77 16.76
CA ASP A 262 -11.50 10.64 17.95
C ASP A 262 -10.51 10.29 19.07
N ASN A 263 -10.19 9.03 19.24
CA ASN A 263 -9.24 8.52 20.25
C ASN A 263 -7.90 8.06 19.65
N PHE A 264 -7.59 8.47 18.42
CA PHE A 264 -6.36 8.10 17.75
C PHE A 264 -5.12 8.60 18.52
N SER A 265 -4.20 7.69 18.82
CA SER A 265 -2.92 8.00 19.47
C SER A 265 -1.72 7.83 18.54
N GLY A 266 -1.89 7.05 17.47
CA GLY A 266 -0.83 6.75 16.53
C GLY A 266 0.24 5.80 17.09
N ARG A 267 1.25 5.54 16.28
CA ARG A 267 2.40 4.72 16.68
C ARG A 267 3.22 5.48 17.71
N LYS A 268 3.38 4.91 18.92
CA LYS A 268 4.27 5.42 19.95
C LYS A 268 5.74 5.16 19.62
#